data_2e2f4caa8c65c0451dcc791dc4499b5d
#
_entry.id   2e2f4caa8c65c0451dcc791dc4499b5d
#
_cell.length_a   1.000
_cell.length_b   1.000
_cell.length_c   1.000
_cell.angle_alpha   90.00
_cell.angle_beta   90.00
_cell.angle_gamma   90.00
#
_symmetry.space_group_name_H-M   'P 1'
#
loop_
_entity.id
_entity.type
_entity.pdbx_description
1 polymer ?
#
loop_
_entity_poly.entity_id
_entity_poly.type
_entity_poly.pdbx_seq_one_letter_code
_entity_poly.pdbx_strand_id
1 'polypeptide(L)'
;MEVRLRPLFMLKVFVSFCVATVMSITVLSCSEQKEHTAPAVNPRDSVAVMTSYGVNTLISDSGVMKYRIIAERWEVNEALNPPRWIFRRGLFLQQFDERFHTETYIQCDSAYYYNVQKLWHLIGNVRVRTTDDLRFSSEELYWDQNRHELYSNKFSHLVTPERELQGSYFTSDEQMRHYSVTNTKGSFRKEDAMGGKDEKDKEKKDTASQPKRMPASPMPKR
;
A
#
# COMPACT_ATOMS: atom_id res chain seq x y z
N MET A 1 87.46 -37.94 10.06
CA MET A 1 86.18 -38.64 10.44
C MET A 1 85.07 -38.02 9.57
N GLU A 2 84.92 -38.57 8.31
CA GLU A 2 83.92 -38.06 7.34
C GLU A 2 82.62 -38.72 7.58
N VAL A 3 81.65 -37.91 8.03
CA VAL A 3 80.28 -38.35 8.16
C VAL A 3 79.64 -38.37 6.77
N ARG A 4 79.67 -39.52 6.11
CA ARG A 4 78.81 -39.74 4.90
C ARG A 4 77.34 -39.70 5.29
N LEU A 5 76.76 -38.52 5.20
CA LEU A 5 75.28 -38.41 5.26
C LEU A 5 74.67 -39.17 4.07
N ARG A 6 73.83 -40.19 4.36
CA ARG A 6 73.20 -41.01 3.33
C ARG A 6 72.28 -40.13 2.46
N PRO A 7 72.37 -40.20 1.12
CA PRO A 7 71.62 -39.33 0.22
C PRO A 7 70.09 -39.36 0.47
N LEU A 8 69.62 -40.49 0.99
CA LEU A 8 68.21 -40.66 1.34
C LEU A 8 67.74 -39.79 2.53
N PHE A 9 68.65 -39.43 3.43
CA PHE A 9 68.34 -38.58 4.58
C PHE A 9 68.24 -37.12 4.14
N MET A 10 69.12 -36.68 3.25
CA MET A 10 69.11 -35.36 2.67
C MET A 10 67.83 -35.12 1.83
N LEU A 11 67.43 -36.13 1.07
CA LEU A 11 66.19 -36.05 0.30
C LEU A 11 64.93 -35.88 1.19
N LYS A 12 64.86 -36.63 2.30
CA LYS A 12 63.74 -36.50 3.26
C LYS A 12 63.72 -35.13 3.93
N VAL A 13 64.87 -34.60 4.31
CA VAL A 13 64.98 -33.26 4.91
C VAL A 13 64.56 -32.18 3.89
N PHE A 14 64.97 -32.33 2.63
CA PHE A 14 64.61 -31.39 1.59
C PHE A 14 63.13 -31.41 1.28
N VAL A 15 62.50 -32.60 1.17
CA VAL A 15 61.08 -32.75 0.97
C VAL A 15 60.26 -32.18 2.15
N SER A 16 60.71 -32.43 3.38
CA SER A 16 60.09 -31.87 4.59
C SER A 16 60.16 -30.35 4.63
N PHE A 17 61.26 -29.77 4.22
CA PHE A 17 61.44 -28.33 4.14
C PHE A 17 60.54 -27.71 3.05
N CYS A 18 60.43 -28.32 1.89
CA CYS A 18 59.54 -27.86 0.82
C CYS A 18 58.06 -27.94 1.23
N VAL A 19 57.63 -29.01 1.92
CA VAL A 19 56.26 -29.12 2.44
C VAL A 19 55.97 -28.06 3.48
N ALA A 20 56.92 -27.74 4.38
CA ALA A 20 56.77 -26.70 5.38
C ALA A 20 56.67 -25.30 4.78
N THR A 21 57.44 -25.04 3.70
CA THR A 21 57.42 -23.74 2.99
C THR A 21 56.10 -23.58 2.21
N VAL A 22 55.59 -24.61 1.57
CA VAL A 22 54.28 -24.60 0.87
C VAL A 22 53.14 -24.37 1.87
N MET A 23 53.17 -25.03 3.03
CA MET A 23 52.15 -24.82 4.09
C MET A 23 52.21 -23.39 4.68
N SER A 24 53.39 -22.75 4.78
CA SER A 24 53.51 -21.39 5.26
C SER A 24 52.93 -20.36 4.27
N ILE A 25 52.94 -20.62 2.97
CA ILE A 25 52.45 -19.73 1.93
C ILE A 25 50.92 -19.72 1.90
N THR A 26 50.27 -20.82 2.26
CA THR A 26 48.80 -20.93 2.23
C THR A 26 48.08 -20.17 3.38
N VAL A 27 48.77 -19.79 4.47
CA VAL A 27 48.19 -19.04 5.59
C VAL A 27 48.29 -17.53 5.39
N LEU A 28 48.99 -17.04 4.35
CA LEU A 28 49.05 -15.61 3.98
C LEU A 28 47.95 -15.23 2.97
N SER A 29 46.83 -15.92 2.95
CA SER A 29 45.65 -15.48 2.23
C SER A 29 45.08 -14.23 2.97
N CYS A 30 45.48 -13.09 2.47
CA CYS A 30 45.06 -11.79 2.92
C CYS A 30 43.54 -11.74 2.94
N SER A 31 42.92 -11.63 4.10
CA SER A 31 41.58 -11.09 4.20
C SER A 31 41.66 -9.62 3.86
N GLU A 32 41.37 -9.29 2.64
CA GLU A 32 41.16 -7.92 2.22
C GLU A 32 40.00 -7.36 3.04
N GLN A 33 40.30 -6.73 4.16
CA GLN A 33 39.35 -5.88 4.84
C GLN A 33 38.99 -4.78 3.84
N LYS A 34 37.81 -4.89 3.23
CA LYS A 34 37.23 -3.77 2.51
C LYS A 34 37.07 -2.64 3.52
N GLU A 35 38.00 -1.72 3.53
CA GLU A 35 37.81 -0.43 4.18
C GLU A 35 36.56 0.17 3.59
N HIS A 36 35.52 0.34 4.41
CA HIS A 36 34.38 1.17 4.07
C HIS A 36 34.90 2.62 3.96
N THR A 37 35.31 3.00 2.78
CA THR A 37 35.94 4.29 2.49
C THR A 37 34.99 5.48 2.55
N ALA A 38 33.68 5.26 2.76
CA ALA A 38 32.77 6.34 3.08
C ALA A 38 31.65 5.81 4.02
N PRO A 39 31.26 6.57 5.06
CA PRO A 39 30.03 6.30 5.76
C PRO A 39 28.89 6.36 4.74
N ALA A 40 27.93 5.42 4.79
CA ALA A 40 26.77 5.43 3.93
C ALA A 40 26.09 6.81 4.06
N VAL A 41 26.22 7.63 3.02
CA VAL A 41 25.77 9.03 3.02
C VAL A 41 24.26 9.12 3.06
N ASN A 42 23.55 8.03 2.75
CA ASN A 42 22.11 7.97 2.79
C ASN A 42 21.66 7.00 3.89
N PRO A 43 20.88 7.47 4.86
CA PRO A 43 20.21 6.58 5.80
C PRO A 43 19.45 5.52 4.99
N ARG A 44 19.54 4.26 5.37
CA ARG A 44 18.79 3.15 4.75
C ARG A 44 17.29 3.47 4.59
N ASP A 45 16.77 4.32 5.45
CA ASP A 45 15.37 4.72 5.53
C ASP A 45 14.90 5.56 4.33
N SER A 46 15.82 6.15 3.56
CA SER A 46 15.47 7.01 2.41
C SER A 46 15.57 6.31 1.06
N VAL A 47 16.14 5.11 1.01
CA VAL A 47 16.38 4.39 -0.26
C VAL A 47 15.36 3.27 -0.41
N ALA A 48 14.65 3.25 -1.54
CA ALA A 48 13.80 2.12 -1.89
C ALA A 48 14.65 0.85 -2.04
N VAL A 49 14.20 -0.25 -1.42
CA VAL A 49 14.85 -1.55 -1.53
C VAL A 49 14.77 -2.08 -2.97
N MET A 50 13.66 -1.80 -3.65
CA MET A 50 13.41 -2.18 -5.03
C MET A 50 12.69 -1.04 -5.77
N THR A 51 13.09 -0.77 -7.00
CA THR A 51 12.35 0.10 -7.91
C THR A 51 12.15 -0.61 -9.24
N SER A 52 10.90 -0.71 -9.67
CA SER A 52 10.51 -1.30 -10.96
C SER A 52 9.85 -0.25 -11.84
N TYR A 53 10.09 -0.31 -13.14
CA TYR A 53 9.53 0.60 -14.14
C TYR A 53 8.68 -0.17 -15.15
N GLY A 54 7.63 0.47 -15.68
CA GLY A 54 6.75 -0.14 -16.67
C GLY A 54 6.07 -1.39 -16.14
N VAL A 55 5.55 -1.32 -14.91
CA VAL A 55 4.99 -2.47 -14.20
C VAL A 55 3.64 -2.86 -14.78
N ASN A 56 3.49 -4.15 -15.09
CA ASN A 56 2.21 -4.79 -15.36
C ASN A 56 2.26 -6.18 -14.72
N THR A 57 1.69 -6.33 -13.56
CA THR A 57 1.79 -7.54 -12.76
C THR A 57 0.46 -7.98 -12.18
N LEU A 58 0.33 -9.27 -11.94
CA LEU A 58 -0.80 -9.88 -11.25
C LEU A 58 -0.39 -10.21 -9.82
N ILE A 59 -1.25 -9.88 -8.88
CA ILE A 59 -1.09 -10.22 -7.46
C ILE A 59 -2.10 -11.29 -7.11
N SER A 60 -1.59 -12.40 -6.58
CA SER A 60 -2.43 -13.49 -6.06
C SER A 60 -2.34 -13.58 -4.55
N ASP A 61 -3.43 -13.99 -3.93
CA ASP A 61 -3.48 -14.39 -2.53
C ASP A 61 -4.12 -15.77 -2.43
N SER A 62 -3.42 -16.68 -1.72
CA SER A 62 -3.88 -18.06 -1.50
C SER A 62 -4.23 -18.81 -2.80
N GLY A 63 -3.50 -18.53 -3.89
CA GLY A 63 -3.71 -19.15 -5.20
C GLY A 63 -4.82 -18.51 -6.06
N VAL A 64 -5.51 -17.51 -5.54
CA VAL A 64 -6.54 -16.75 -6.28
C VAL A 64 -5.96 -15.42 -6.75
N MET A 65 -6.12 -15.09 -8.04
CA MET A 65 -5.73 -13.78 -8.58
C MET A 65 -6.66 -12.71 -8.04
N LYS A 66 -6.09 -11.74 -7.33
CA LYS A 66 -6.86 -10.67 -6.69
C LYS A 66 -6.81 -9.37 -7.49
N TYR A 67 -5.60 -9.00 -7.96
CA TYR A 67 -5.40 -7.70 -8.59
C TYR A 67 -4.45 -7.79 -9.77
N ARG A 68 -4.66 -6.89 -10.76
CA ARG A 68 -3.62 -6.48 -11.71
C ARG A 68 -3.19 -5.06 -11.35
N ILE A 69 -1.90 -4.86 -11.23
CA ILE A 69 -1.29 -3.54 -11.00
C ILE A 69 -0.59 -3.12 -12.30
N ILE A 70 -0.94 -1.96 -12.81
CA ILE A 70 -0.24 -1.29 -13.90
C ILE A 70 0.24 0.07 -13.38
N ALA A 71 1.55 0.30 -13.43
CA ALA A 71 2.15 1.55 -12.96
C ALA A 71 3.41 1.88 -13.75
N GLU A 72 3.68 3.17 -13.96
CA GLU A 72 4.92 3.60 -14.59
C GLU A 72 6.13 3.32 -13.70
N ARG A 73 5.97 3.50 -12.37
CA ARG A 73 7.02 3.28 -11.38
C ARG A 73 6.43 2.75 -10.07
N TRP A 74 7.00 1.64 -9.62
CA TRP A 74 6.70 1.01 -8.33
C TRP A 74 7.97 0.93 -7.50
N GLU A 75 7.93 1.51 -6.31
CA GLU A 75 8.99 1.46 -5.33
C GLU A 75 8.53 0.61 -4.13
N VAL A 76 9.36 -0.32 -3.72
CA VAL A 76 9.17 -1.07 -2.47
C VAL A 76 10.16 -0.52 -1.46
N ASN A 77 9.68 -0.03 -0.34
CA ASN A 77 10.52 0.45 0.73
C ASN A 77 10.13 -0.20 2.05
N GLU A 78 10.89 -1.24 2.41
CA GLU A 78 10.72 -1.99 3.65
C GLU A 78 11.49 -1.40 4.83
N ALA A 79 12.43 -0.48 4.57
CA ALA A 79 13.20 0.20 5.60
C ALA A 79 12.42 1.36 6.24
N LEU A 80 11.36 1.85 5.61
CA LEU A 80 10.48 2.86 6.20
C LEU A 80 9.65 2.27 7.36
N ASN A 81 9.27 3.13 8.26
CA ASN A 81 8.32 2.81 9.31
C ASN A 81 7.07 3.70 9.17
N PRO A 82 5.93 3.15 8.76
CA PRO A 82 5.67 1.76 8.35
C PRO A 82 6.24 1.43 6.96
N PRO A 83 6.58 0.13 6.71
CA PRO A 83 7.00 -0.34 5.39
C PRO A 83 5.86 -0.18 4.38
N ARG A 84 6.20 0.20 3.14
CA ARG A 84 5.18 0.51 2.14
C ARG A 84 5.66 0.37 0.71
N TRP A 85 4.72 0.14 -0.19
CA TRP A 85 4.88 0.33 -1.62
C TRP A 85 4.49 1.75 -1.99
N ILE A 86 5.16 2.32 -2.98
CA ILE A 86 4.98 3.70 -3.42
C ILE A 86 4.82 3.72 -4.94
N PHE A 87 3.74 4.36 -5.39
CA PHE A 87 3.42 4.59 -6.79
C PHE A 87 3.30 6.11 -7.01
N ARG A 88 4.32 6.73 -7.65
CA ARG A 88 4.38 8.20 -7.78
C ARG A 88 3.88 8.74 -9.11
N ARG A 89 3.74 7.88 -10.13
CA ARG A 89 3.47 8.28 -11.50
C ARG A 89 2.33 7.46 -12.09
N GLY A 90 1.16 7.63 -11.50
CA GLY A 90 -0.03 6.90 -11.91
C GLY A 90 -0.07 5.46 -11.40
N LEU A 91 -1.26 5.05 -11.01
CA LEU A 91 -1.62 3.68 -10.70
C LEU A 91 -2.93 3.36 -11.39
N PHE A 92 -2.95 2.24 -12.11
CA PHE A 92 -4.17 1.58 -12.54
C PHE A 92 -4.22 0.20 -11.90
N LEU A 93 -5.31 -0.06 -11.17
CA LEU A 93 -5.54 -1.30 -10.46
C LEU A 93 -6.84 -1.90 -10.96
N GLN A 94 -6.80 -3.19 -11.28
CA GLN A 94 -7.93 -3.98 -11.72
C GLN A 94 -8.16 -5.08 -10.68
N GLN A 95 -9.33 -5.10 -10.08
CA GLN A 95 -9.72 -6.10 -9.09
C GLN A 95 -10.50 -7.22 -9.77
N PHE A 96 -10.27 -8.46 -9.34
CA PHE A 96 -10.91 -9.65 -9.87
C PHE A 96 -11.72 -10.36 -8.79
N ASP A 97 -12.78 -11.02 -9.24
CA ASP A 97 -13.52 -12.00 -8.46
C ASP A 97 -12.75 -13.33 -8.35
N GLU A 98 -13.29 -14.30 -7.64
CA GLU A 98 -12.71 -15.65 -7.48
C GLU A 98 -12.59 -16.43 -8.80
N ARG A 99 -13.33 -16.03 -9.84
CA ARG A 99 -13.34 -16.65 -11.18
C ARG A 99 -12.49 -15.89 -12.19
N PHE A 100 -11.72 -14.91 -11.71
CA PHE A 100 -10.88 -14.06 -12.56
C PHE A 100 -11.66 -13.13 -13.52
N HIS A 101 -12.92 -12.80 -13.20
CA HIS A 101 -13.62 -11.73 -13.88
C HIS A 101 -13.33 -10.40 -13.20
N THR A 102 -13.22 -9.36 -14.00
CA THR A 102 -13.02 -8.02 -13.44
C THR A 102 -14.28 -7.54 -12.75
N GLU A 103 -14.15 -7.10 -11.51
CA GLU A 103 -15.23 -6.45 -10.75
C GLU A 103 -15.08 -4.93 -10.73
N THR A 104 -13.83 -4.44 -10.54
CA THR A 104 -13.59 -3.03 -10.28
C THR A 104 -12.31 -2.57 -10.96
N TYR A 105 -12.35 -1.36 -11.48
CA TYR A 105 -11.20 -0.60 -11.98
C TYR A 105 -10.97 0.60 -11.08
N ILE A 106 -9.73 0.81 -10.66
CA ILE A 106 -9.30 1.94 -9.84
C ILE A 106 -8.16 2.64 -10.56
N GLN A 107 -8.20 3.96 -10.62
CA GLN A 107 -7.17 4.79 -11.21
C GLN A 107 -6.88 5.97 -10.29
N CYS A 108 -5.60 6.35 -10.14
CA CYS A 108 -5.20 7.56 -9.43
C CYS A 108 -3.82 8.06 -9.91
N ASP A 109 -3.45 9.28 -9.52
CA ASP A 109 -2.16 9.89 -9.88
C ASP A 109 -1.00 9.30 -9.05
N SER A 110 -1.25 8.98 -7.79
CA SER A 110 -0.27 8.36 -6.91
C SER A 110 -0.94 7.47 -5.86
N ALA A 111 -0.18 6.53 -5.31
CA ALA A 111 -0.69 5.66 -4.26
C ALA A 111 0.42 5.19 -3.30
N TYR A 112 0.01 4.89 -2.08
CA TYR A 112 0.79 4.17 -1.09
C TYR A 112 0.05 2.91 -0.66
N TYR A 113 0.77 1.81 -0.53
CA TYR A 113 0.26 0.60 0.10
C TYR A 113 1.07 0.26 1.34
N TYR A 114 0.43 0.30 2.48
CA TYR A 114 1.02 -0.02 3.79
C TYR A 114 0.85 -1.52 4.07
N ASN A 115 1.94 -2.28 3.90
CA ASN A 115 1.91 -3.75 3.91
C ASN A 115 1.40 -4.33 5.23
N VAL A 116 1.82 -3.77 6.35
CA VAL A 116 1.45 -4.24 7.70
C VAL A 116 -0.02 -3.95 8.00
N GLN A 117 -0.49 -2.78 7.61
CA GLN A 117 -1.87 -2.33 7.82
C GLN A 117 -2.83 -2.87 6.76
N LYS A 118 -2.32 -3.42 5.65
CA LYS A 118 -3.08 -3.78 4.44
C LYS A 118 -3.98 -2.63 3.97
N LEU A 119 -3.45 -1.42 3.99
CA LEU A 119 -4.14 -0.18 3.70
C LEU A 119 -3.59 0.45 2.43
N TRP A 120 -4.46 0.65 1.44
CA TRP A 120 -4.20 1.50 0.30
C TRP A 120 -4.60 2.93 0.59
N HIS A 121 -3.75 3.87 0.22
CA HIS A 121 -4.02 5.31 0.22
C HIS A 121 -3.81 5.83 -1.20
N LEU A 122 -4.89 6.12 -1.89
CA LEU A 122 -4.96 6.57 -3.27
C LEU A 122 -5.12 8.09 -3.29
N ILE A 123 -4.35 8.79 -4.10
CA ILE A 123 -4.26 10.26 -4.07
C ILE A 123 -4.25 10.81 -5.50
N GLY A 124 -5.01 11.87 -5.69
CA GLY A 124 -5.11 12.66 -6.91
C GLY A 124 -5.95 11.98 -7.99
N ASN A 125 -6.97 12.66 -8.46
CA ASN A 125 -7.85 12.20 -9.55
C ASN A 125 -8.32 10.74 -9.38
N VAL A 126 -8.63 10.34 -8.15
CA VAL A 126 -9.07 8.97 -7.87
C VAL A 126 -10.38 8.71 -8.58
N ARG A 127 -10.41 7.67 -9.37
CA ARG A 127 -11.60 7.21 -10.11
C ARG A 127 -11.75 5.72 -9.88
N VAL A 128 -12.95 5.33 -9.48
CA VAL A 128 -13.34 3.91 -9.38
C VAL A 128 -14.52 3.67 -10.31
N ARG A 129 -14.47 2.56 -11.02
CA ARG A 129 -15.57 2.10 -11.87
C ARG A 129 -15.78 0.62 -11.64
N THR A 130 -17.01 0.25 -11.30
CA THR A 130 -17.43 -1.15 -11.21
C THR A 130 -18.05 -1.61 -12.52
N THR A 131 -18.19 -2.93 -12.66
CA THR A 131 -18.91 -3.54 -13.81
C THR A 131 -20.39 -3.21 -13.84
N ASP A 132 -20.99 -2.85 -12.69
CA ASP A 132 -22.40 -2.45 -12.55
C ASP A 132 -22.64 -0.96 -12.88
N ASP A 133 -21.71 -0.34 -13.62
CA ASP A 133 -21.73 1.08 -14.03
C ASP A 133 -21.75 2.11 -12.88
N LEU A 134 -21.39 1.70 -11.65
CA LEU A 134 -21.10 2.64 -10.60
C LEU A 134 -19.78 3.36 -10.92
N ARG A 135 -19.76 4.67 -10.76
CA ARG A 135 -18.60 5.54 -10.94
C ARG A 135 -18.41 6.39 -9.72
N PHE A 136 -17.24 6.29 -9.14
CA PHE A 136 -16.82 7.13 -8.01
C PHE A 136 -15.64 7.99 -8.41
N SER A 137 -15.61 9.24 -7.94
CA SER A 137 -14.45 10.12 -8.07
C SER A 137 -14.22 10.94 -6.82
N SER A 138 -12.96 11.12 -6.46
CA SER A 138 -12.51 11.95 -5.33
C SER A 138 -11.04 12.31 -5.52
N GLU A 139 -10.54 13.27 -4.71
CA GLU A 139 -9.11 13.56 -4.63
C GLU A 139 -8.33 12.58 -3.75
N GLU A 140 -9.04 11.79 -2.94
CA GLU A 140 -8.43 10.85 -2.01
C GLU A 140 -9.37 9.67 -1.78
N LEU A 141 -8.80 8.46 -1.67
CA LEU A 141 -9.55 7.27 -1.28
C LEU A 141 -8.63 6.35 -0.46
N TYR A 142 -9.13 5.89 0.65
CA TYR A 142 -8.53 4.82 1.43
C TYR A 142 -9.26 3.51 1.19
N TRP A 143 -8.52 2.41 1.08
CA TRP A 143 -9.05 1.07 1.02
C TRP A 143 -8.38 0.22 2.09
N ASP A 144 -9.12 -0.05 3.14
CA ASP A 144 -8.72 -0.89 4.26
C ASP A 144 -9.15 -2.33 4.02
N GLN A 145 -8.21 -3.17 3.61
CA GLN A 145 -8.46 -4.57 3.29
C GLN A 145 -8.77 -5.42 4.55
N ASN A 146 -8.34 -5.00 5.74
CA ASN A 146 -8.66 -5.71 6.97
C ASN A 146 -10.10 -5.44 7.42
N ARG A 147 -10.60 -4.24 7.15
CA ARG A 147 -11.97 -3.83 7.47
C ARG A 147 -12.94 -4.07 6.32
N HIS A 148 -12.44 -4.45 5.15
CA HIS A 148 -13.21 -4.58 3.92
C HIS A 148 -13.99 -3.29 3.57
N GLU A 149 -13.34 -2.14 3.76
CA GLU A 149 -13.97 -0.83 3.69
C GLU A 149 -13.19 0.12 2.77
N LEU A 150 -13.93 0.87 1.97
CA LEU A 150 -13.45 2.03 1.22
C LEU A 150 -13.96 3.29 1.92
N TYR A 151 -13.10 4.31 2.09
CA TYR A 151 -13.55 5.59 2.65
C TYR A 151 -12.74 6.76 2.10
N SER A 152 -13.40 7.93 2.05
CA SER A 152 -12.78 9.19 1.68
C SER A 152 -13.24 10.31 2.61
N ASN A 153 -12.28 11.12 3.06
CA ASN A 153 -12.52 12.33 3.85
C ASN A 153 -12.55 13.59 2.98
N LYS A 154 -12.57 13.42 1.66
CA LYS A 154 -12.62 14.51 0.69
C LYS A 154 -13.97 14.55 -0.01
N PHE A 155 -14.20 15.65 -0.71
CA PHE A 155 -15.35 15.74 -1.59
C PHE A 155 -15.36 14.56 -2.56
N SER A 156 -16.48 13.88 -2.59
CA SER A 156 -16.67 12.65 -3.36
C SER A 156 -17.91 12.77 -4.22
N HIS A 157 -17.82 12.25 -5.42
CA HIS A 157 -18.90 12.21 -6.39
C HIS A 157 -19.14 10.75 -6.79
N LEU A 158 -20.34 10.27 -6.55
CA LEU A 158 -20.80 8.92 -6.85
C LEU A 158 -21.95 8.98 -7.84
N VAL A 159 -21.82 8.26 -8.94
CA VAL A 159 -22.83 8.10 -9.97
C VAL A 159 -23.15 6.63 -10.12
N THR A 160 -24.41 6.29 -9.96
CA THR A 160 -24.96 4.96 -10.27
C THR A 160 -25.98 5.09 -11.41
N PRO A 161 -26.45 3.98 -12.02
CA PRO A 161 -27.53 4.06 -12.98
C PRO A 161 -28.80 4.74 -12.47
N GLU A 162 -29.05 4.70 -11.15
CA GLU A 162 -30.27 5.15 -10.51
C GLU A 162 -30.15 6.57 -9.92
N ARG A 163 -28.97 6.96 -9.45
CA ARG A 163 -28.79 8.19 -8.68
C ARG A 163 -27.39 8.76 -8.81
N GLU A 164 -27.31 10.04 -8.51
CA GLU A 164 -26.06 10.79 -8.41
C GLU A 164 -25.99 11.43 -7.02
N LEU A 165 -24.88 11.20 -6.29
CA LEU A 165 -24.65 11.68 -4.95
C LEU A 165 -23.31 12.41 -4.89
N GLN A 166 -23.27 13.51 -4.16
CA GLN A 166 -22.05 14.28 -3.90
C GLN A 166 -21.98 14.64 -2.42
N GLY A 167 -20.84 14.54 -1.81
CA GLY A 167 -20.68 14.88 -0.40
C GLY A 167 -19.23 14.94 0.06
N SER A 168 -19.04 15.34 1.30
CA SER A 168 -17.70 15.58 1.88
C SER A 168 -17.11 14.39 2.59
N TYR A 169 -17.85 13.32 2.78
CA TYR A 169 -17.40 12.08 3.39
C TYR A 169 -18.09 10.89 2.72
N PHE A 170 -17.30 9.90 2.36
CA PHE A 170 -17.75 8.69 1.69
C PHE A 170 -17.27 7.46 2.43
N THR A 171 -18.13 6.46 2.59
CA THR A 171 -17.77 5.09 3.01
C THR A 171 -18.49 4.07 2.18
N SER A 172 -17.87 2.91 1.97
CA SER A 172 -18.46 1.79 1.23
C SER A 172 -17.78 0.48 1.60
N ASP A 173 -18.44 -0.65 1.29
CA ASP A 173 -17.79 -1.95 1.21
C ASP A 173 -16.81 -2.01 0.00
N GLU A 174 -15.94 -3.02 -0.07
CA GLU A 174 -14.93 -3.17 -1.14
C GLU A 174 -15.53 -3.29 -2.54
N GLN A 175 -16.74 -3.80 -2.65
CA GLN A 175 -17.46 -3.99 -3.91
C GLN A 175 -18.34 -2.78 -4.28
N MET A 176 -18.34 -1.75 -3.45
CA MET A 176 -19.17 -0.55 -3.62
C MET A 176 -20.69 -0.82 -3.72
N ARG A 177 -21.17 -1.90 -3.11
CA ARG A 177 -22.61 -2.26 -3.10
C ARG A 177 -23.37 -1.53 -2.01
N HIS A 178 -22.74 -1.34 -0.84
CA HIS A 178 -23.31 -0.62 0.30
C HIS A 178 -22.46 0.62 0.58
N TYR A 179 -22.99 1.79 0.27
CA TYR A 179 -22.26 3.04 0.42
C TYR A 179 -23.07 4.09 1.17
N SER A 180 -22.34 4.99 1.81
CA SER A 180 -22.89 6.17 2.49
C SER A 180 -22.10 7.42 2.08
N VAL A 181 -22.84 8.50 1.84
CA VAL A 181 -22.23 9.82 1.55
C VAL A 181 -22.84 10.82 2.53
N THR A 182 -21.99 11.55 3.25
CA THR A 182 -22.43 12.53 4.25
C THR A 182 -22.35 13.96 3.68
N ASN A 183 -23.18 14.87 4.19
CA ASN A 183 -23.35 16.25 3.69
C ASN A 183 -23.73 16.27 2.19
N THR A 184 -24.69 15.47 1.84
CA THR A 184 -25.03 15.09 0.47
C THR A 184 -25.82 16.19 -0.22
N LYS A 185 -25.43 16.44 -1.49
CA LYS A 185 -26.32 17.00 -2.52
C LYS A 185 -26.48 15.88 -3.56
N GLY A 186 -27.70 15.61 -3.98
CA GLY A 186 -27.95 14.51 -4.91
C GLY A 186 -29.18 14.72 -5.76
N SER A 187 -29.22 14.00 -6.88
CA SER A 187 -30.39 13.90 -7.76
C SER A 187 -30.76 12.46 -7.96
N PHE A 188 -32.03 12.20 -8.04
CA PHE A 188 -32.59 10.90 -8.38
C PHE A 188 -33.18 10.96 -9.79
N ARG A 189 -33.09 9.86 -10.53
CA ARG A 189 -33.75 9.78 -11.83
C ARG A 189 -35.26 9.82 -11.64
N LYS A 190 -35.96 10.62 -12.43
CA LYS A 190 -37.40 10.91 -12.26
C LYS A 190 -38.28 9.68 -12.39
N GLU A 191 -37.80 8.59 -12.98
CA GLU A 191 -38.52 7.33 -13.18
C GLU A 191 -38.72 6.56 -11.88
N ASP A 192 -37.80 6.65 -10.91
CA ASP A 192 -37.92 5.96 -9.62
C ASP A 192 -38.82 6.66 -8.63
N ALA A 193 -39.17 7.93 -8.88
CA ALA A 193 -40.09 8.71 -8.06
C ALA A 193 -41.55 8.37 -8.29
N MET A 194 -41.90 7.58 -9.32
CA MET A 194 -43.29 7.22 -9.64
C MET A 194 -43.72 5.81 -9.18
N GLY A 195 -42.83 5.03 -8.55
CA GLY A 195 -43.08 3.66 -8.11
C GLY A 195 -43.65 3.50 -6.70
N GLY A 196 -43.80 4.55 -5.93
CA GLY A 196 -44.32 4.53 -4.56
C GLY A 196 -45.74 5.03 -4.49
N LYS A 197 -46.74 4.12 -4.68
CA LYS A 197 -48.13 4.39 -4.27
C LYS A 197 -48.25 4.35 -2.76
N ASP A 198 -48.72 5.46 -2.24
CA ASP A 198 -49.59 5.64 -1.09
C ASP A 198 -49.33 4.77 0.17
N GLU A 199 -48.63 5.34 1.15
CA GLU A 199 -49.06 5.13 2.53
C GLU A 199 -49.11 6.48 3.26
N LYS A 200 -50.30 6.74 3.75
CA LYS A 200 -50.88 7.92 4.33
C LYS A 200 -50.08 8.61 5.42
N ASP A 201 -50.08 9.89 5.31
CA ASP A 201 -50.25 10.90 6.36
C ASP A 201 -50.26 10.37 7.80
N LYS A 202 -49.23 10.71 8.56
CA LYS A 202 -49.41 11.20 9.92
C LYS A 202 -48.45 12.34 10.21
N GLU A 203 -49.03 13.50 10.08
CA GLU A 203 -48.65 14.75 10.71
C GLU A 203 -48.13 14.53 12.13
N LYS A 204 -46.91 14.92 12.41
CA LYS A 204 -46.47 15.29 13.75
C LYS A 204 -45.60 16.53 13.70
N LYS A 205 -46.31 17.55 14.04
CA LYS A 205 -46.00 18.92 14.41
C LYS A 205 -44.71 19.06 15.20
N ASP A 206 -43.99 20.04 14.80
CA ASP A 206 -43.00 20.88 15.50
C ASP A 206 -42.84 20.64 16.99
N THR A 207 -41.59 20.42 17.39
CA THR A 207 -41.11 21.04 18.63
C THR A 207 -39.61 21.35 18.45
N ALA A 208 -39.39 22.63 18.18
CA ALA A 208 -38.08 23.24 18.29
C ALA A 208 -37.61 23.17 19.74
N SER A 209 -36.64 22.37 20.06
CA SER A 209 -35.91 22.44 21.34
C SER A 209 -34.64 23.24 21.15
N GLN A 210 -34.68 24.45 21.71
CA GLN A 210 -33.53 25.33 21.92
C GLN A 210 -32.41 24.59 22.67
N PRO A 211 -31.14 24.88 22.38
CA PRO A 211 -30.01 24.33 23.15
C PRO A 211 -29.98 25.03 24.54
N LYS A 212 -30.13 24.20 25.57
CA LYS A 212 -29.97 24.60 26.98
C LYS A 212 -28.55 25.10 27.22
N ARG A 213 -28.43 26.41 27.57
CA ARG A 213 -27.18 26.99 28.07
C ARG A 213 -26.76 26.27 29.34
N MET A 214 -25.53 25.72 29.35
CA MET A 214 -24.88 25.27 30.57
C MET A 214 -24.47 26.47 31.44
N PRO A 215 -24.67 26.42 32.77
CA PRO A 215 -24.21 27.47 33.64
C PRO A 215 -22.68 27.45 33.77
N ALA A 216 -22.07 28.63 33.71
CA ALA A 216 -20.67 28.86 33.91
C ALA A 216 -20.21 28.43 35.30
N SER A 217 -19.18 27.61 35.42
CA SER A 217 -18.49 27.31 36.66
C SER A 217 -17.67 28.53 37.11
N PRO A 218 -17.66 28.86 38.41
CA PRO A 218 -16.89 29.98 38.92
C PRO A 218 -15.39 29.68 38.93
N MET A 219 -14.60 30.69 38.52
CA MET A 219 -13.14 30.68 38.66
C MET A 219 -12.73 30.63 40.12
N PRO A 220 -11.68 29.89 40.51
CA PRO A 220 -11.04 30.02 41.79
C PRO A 220 -10.21 31.32 41.78
N LYS A 221 -10.44 32.15 42.80
CA LYS A 221 -9.60 33.28 43.15
C LYS A 221 -8.30 32.80 43.78
N ARG A 222 -7.20 33.31 43.21
CA ARG A 222 -5.81 33.24 43.66
C ARG A 222 -5.06 31.97 43.52
#